data_8624baff7e5472c6cc49d5cfd3fa7b66
#
_entry.id   8624baff7e5472c6cc49d5cfd3fa7b66
#
_cell.length_a   1.000
_cell.length_b   1.000
_cell.length_c   1.000
_cell.angle_alpha   90.00
_cell.angle_beta   90.00
_cell.angle_gamma   90.00
#
_symmetry.space_group_name_H-M   'P 1'
#
loop_
_entity.id
_entity.type
_entity.pdbx_description
1 polymer ?
#
loop_
_entity_poly.entity_id
_entity_poly.type
_entity_poly.pdbx_seq_one_letter_code
_entity_poly.pdbx_strand_id
1 'polypeptide(L)'
;MLLEGIKSYFTSDHVDGFLAYQVSAGMVLIAGDPVCAVSEAPKLIRDFVGAMERPVGAYQVSPVMLEAFRREGFADIQVGKEAIFDLRRFTLAGGQMELVRAATNKARREGVVVTEHHPFANDAQKLNTELLAVSQEWLKDKGHHELGFLLGSLGLERSSAKRYYVARSENNLGRIEGFVVCEPIYGRNGYYLDITRRRTDAVRGTMELLTAEICNCLRNEGYDMVSMGLAPLAMLDDPDLMDHRLVTWLMRFVYQRFNTSYDFKCLYRYRAKYHPHAWEPRYFCFNQRRLSVGMLYALVQVRNAITLQGLLARTGIKEMAKTWKHAASFIVGLCSAWLSSW
;
A
#
# COMPACT_ATOMS: atom_id res chain seq x y z
N MET A 1 -7.13 -2.36 7.62
CA MET A 1 -5.94 -3.10 7.13
C MET A 1 -5.28 -4.00 8.18
N LEU A 2 -4.97 -3.51 9.38
CA LEU A 2 -4.29 -4.35 10.40
C LEU A 2 -5.16 -5.50 10.92
N LEU A 3 -6.47 -5.34 11.05
CA LEU A 3 -7.39 -6.30 11.66
C LEU A 3 -8.04 -7.27 10.66
N GLU A 4 -7.35 -7.65 9.59
CA GLU A 4 -7.91 -8.56 8.58
C GLU A 4 -7.45 -10.01 8.74
N GLY A 5 -8.36 -10.94 8.46
CA GLY A 5 -8.29 -12.35 8.80
C GLY A 5 -7.18 -13.21 8.16
N ILE A 6 -6.29 -12.61 7.37
CA ILE A 6 -5.10 -13.28 6.80
C ILE A 6 -3.83 -13.02 7.61
N LYS A 7 -3.91 -12.18 8.64
CA LYS A 7 -2.79 -11.83 9.52
C LYS A 7 -2.92 -12.56 10.84
N SER A 8 -1.78 -12.93 11.40
CA SER A 8 -1.63 -13.33 12.79
C SER A 8 -1.34 -12.10 13.64
N TYR A 9 -1.68 -12.19 14.92
CA TYR A 9 -1.45 -11.11 15.89
C TYR A 9 -0.58 -11.63 17.01
N PHE A 10 0.37 -10.84 17.42
CA PHE A 10 1.21 -11.08 18.59
C PHE A 10 0.91 -10.02 19.64
N THR A 11 0.68 -10.45 20.85
CA THR A 11 0.57 -9.64 22.06
C THR A 11 1.65 -10.03 23.04
N SER A 12 2.12 -9.10 23.86
CA SER A 12 3.07 -9.34 24.95
C SER A 12 2.39 -9.11 26.28
N ASP A 13 2.65 -9.94 27.28
CA ASP A 13 2.16 -9.73 28.65
C ASP A 13 2.72 -8.48 29.30
N HIS A 14 3.71 -7.85 28.65
CA HIS A 14 4.47 -6.73 29.20
C HIS A 14 4.15 -5.39 28.54
N VAL A 15 3.36 -5.37 27.47
CA VAL A 15 3.04 -4.18 26.68
C VAL A 15 1.57 -4.20 26.29
N ASP A 16 0.86 -3.13 26.59
CA ASP A 16 -0.50 -2.94 26.06
C ASP A 16 -0.43 -2.57 24.58
N GLY A 17 -0.57 -3.58 23.75
CA GLY A 17 -0.45 -3.43 22.31
C GLY A 17 -0.31 -4.74 21.55
N PHE A 18 -0.17 -4.65 20.24
CA PHE A 18 0.00 -5.82 19.38
C PHE A 18 0.82 -5.51 18.12
N LEU A 19 1.30 -6.58 17.49
CA LEU A 19 1.88 -6.59 16.15
C LEU A 19 1.04 -7.46 15.24
N ALA A 20 0.69 -6.96 14.06
CA ALA A 20 0.07 -7.77 13.00
C ALA A 20 1.17 -8.28 12.08
N TYR A 21 1.19 -9.59 11.80
CA TYR A 21 2.24 -10.19 11.00
C TYR A 21 1.73 -11.34 10.12
N GLN A 22 2.55 -11.73 9.17
CA GLN A 22 2.33 -12.93 8.35
C GLN A 22 3.67 -13.64 8.11
N VAL A 23 3.62 -14.97 8.02
CA VAL A 23 4.78 -15.77 7.63
C VAL A 23 4.73 -16.00 6.11
N SER A 24 5.79 -15.63 5.41
CA SER A 24 5.92 -15.82 3.97
C SER A 24 7.37 -16.13 3.58
N ALA A 25 7.57 -17.12 2.72
CA ALA A 25 8.87 -17.49 2.17
C ALA A 25 9.96 -17.71 3.25
N GLY A 26 9.59 -18.31 4.40
CA GLY A 26 10.52 -18.57 5.51
C GLY A 26 10.87 -17.36 6.37
N MET A 27 10.22 -16.22 6.17
CA MET A 27 10.39 -14.98 6.90
C MET A 27 9.10 -14.57 7.60
N VAL A 28 9.20 -13.89 8.73
CA VAL A 28 8.08 -13.24 9.43
C VAL A 28 8.05 -11.77 9.02
N LEU A 29 6.91 -11.31 8.50
CA LEU A 29 6.72 -9.94 8.04
C LEU A 29 5.67 -9.23 8.88
N ILE A 30 6.08 -8.21 9.61
CA ILE A 30 5.20 -7.29 10.35
C ILE A 30 4.53 -6.33 9.34
N ALA A 31 3.25 -6.10 9.49
CA ALA A 31 2.46 -5.21 8.64
C ALA A 31 2.36 -3.82 9.28
N GLY A 32 3.20 -2.89 8.85
CA GLY A 32 3.19 -1.51 9.35
C GLY A 32 3.84 -1.35 10.72
N ASP A 33 3.36 -0.35 11.44
CA ASP A 33 3.85 0.00 12.77
C ASP A 33 3.28 -0.93 13.86
N PRO A 34 4.02 -1.14 14.96
CA PRO A 34 3.45 -1.67 16.20
C PRO A 34 2.27 -0.82 16.68
N VAL A 35 1.22 -1.46 17.15
CA VAL A 35 0.07 -0.78 17.75
C VAL A 35 0.26 -0.75 19.26
N CYS A 36 0.94 0.27 19.77
CA CYS A 36 1.22 0.51 21.18
C CYS A 36 1.68 1.96 21.39
N ALA A 37 1.92 2.36 22.62
CA ALA A 37 2.61 3.60 22.92
C ALA A 37 4.03 3.58 22.29
N VAL A 38 4.47 4.72 21.73
CA VAL A 38 5.78 4.82 21.04
C VAL A 38 6.94 4.43 21.97
N SER A 39 6.86 4.79 23.24
CA SER A 39 7.85 4.44 24.26
C SER A 39 7.96 2.95 24.53
N GLU A 40 6.91 2.18 24.30
CA GLU A 40 6.86 0.73 24.54
C GLU A 40 7.16 -0.09 23.31
N ALA A 41 7.18 0.53 22.13
CA ALA A 41 7.44 -0.14 20.86
C ALA A 41 8.74 -0.97 20.85
N PRO A 42 9.89 -0.49 21.38
CA PRO A 42 11.10 -1.30 21.42
C PRO A 42 10.91 -2.60 22.20
N LYS A 43 10.20 -2.54 23.34
CA LYS A 43 9.94 -3.72 24.18
C LYS A 43 9.04 -4.72 23.45
N LEU A 44 7.95 -4.26 22.82
CA LEU A 44 7.06 -5.12 22.05
C LEU A 44 7.78 -5.79 20.87
N ILE A 45 8.65 -5.05 20.16
CA ILE A 45 9.47 -5.56 19.05
C ILE A 45 10.43 -6.63 19.57
N ARG A 46 11.12 -6.41 20.69
CA ARG A 46 12.04 -7.35 21.32
C ARG A 46 11.33 -8.65 21.71
N ASP A 47 10.20 -8.55 22.40
CA ASP A 47 9.41 -9.70 22.83
C ASP A 47 8.95 -10.51 21.61
N PHE A 48 8.52 -9.82 20.54
CA PHE A 48 8.14 -10.47 19.28
C PHE A 48 9.31 -11.20 18.61
N VAL A 49 10.46 -10.56 18.49
CA VAL A 49 11.66 -11.16 17.89
C VAL A 49 12.12 -12.38 18.69
N GLY A 50 12.06 -12.30 20.02
CA GLY A 50 12.40 -13.42 20.91
C GLY A 50 11.44 -14.62 20.78
N ALA A 51 10.19 -14.37 20.40
CA ALA A 51 9.19 -15.42 20.16
C ALA A 51 9.29 -16.04 18.75
N MET A 52 10.08 -15.44 17.84
CA MET A 52 10.18 -15.90 16.45
C MET A 52 11.51 -16.59 16.18
N GLU A 53 11.45 -17.82 15.65
CA GLU A 53 12.63 -18.61 15.24
C GLU A 53 13.15 -18.25 13.83
N ARG A 54 12.51 -17.28 13.19
CA ARG A 54 12.72 -16.93 11.77
C ARG A 54 13.17 -15.48 11.63
N PRO A 55 13.84 -15.12 10.52
CA PRO A 55 14.12 -13.72 10.23
C PRO A 55 12.86 -12.87 10.24
N VAL A 56 12.96 -11.70 10.86
CA VAL A 56 11.85 -10.76 11.00
C VAL A 56 12.12 -9.52 10.13
N GLY A 57 11.09 -9.09 9.41
CA GLY A 57 11.05 -7.81 8.72
C GLY A 57 9.76 -7.06 9.06
N ALA A 58 9.77 -5.74 8.94
CA ALA A 58 8.61 -4.89 9.09
C ALA A 58 8.45 -3.99 7.86
N TYR A 59 7.29 -4.00 7.23
CA TYR A 59 7.04 -3.28 5.98
C TYR A 59 6.10 -2.10 6.20
N GLN A 60 6.42 -0.95 5.58
CA GLN A 60 5.73 0.33 5.73
C GLN A 60 5.84 0.95 7.13
N VAL A 61 6.97 0.77 7.79
CA VAL A 61 7.26 1.42 9.06
C VAL A 61 7.31 2.94 8.87
N SER A 62 6.63 3.67 9.76
CA SER A 62 6.64 5.14 9.76
C SER A 62 7.93 5.71 10.36
N PRO A 63 8.26 6.99 10.08
CA PRO A 63 9.39 7.66 10.72
C PRO A 63 9.30 7.67 12.26
N VAL A 64 8.09 7.71 12.80
CA VAL A 64 7.86 7.75 14.25
C VAL A 64 8.31 6.45 14.92
N MET A 65 8.08 5.30 14.27
CA MET A 65 8.44 3.98 14.82
C MET A 65 9.83 3.49 14.39
N LEU A 66 10.47 4.17 13.44
CA LEU A 66 11.76 3.74 12.88
C LEU A 66 12.85 3.59 13.96
N GLU A 67 12.92 4.55 14.88
CA GLU A 67 13.91 4.53 15.96
C GLU A 67 13.69 3.34 16.93
N ALA A 68 12.45 2.92 17.12
CA ALA A 68 12.15 1.73 17.93
C ALA A 68 12.73 0.46 17.30
N PHE A 69 12.63 0.29 15.99
CA PHE A 69 13.24 -0.83 15.28
C PHE A 69 14.77 -0.76 15.30
N ARG A 70 15.36 0.43 15.11
CA ARG A 70 16.82 0.64 15.16
C ARG A 70 17.40 0.25 16.52
N ARG A 71 16.74 0.61 17.61
CA ARG A 71 17.14 0.22 18.98
C ARG A 71 17.17 -1.27 19.21
N GLU A 72 16.33 -2.02 18.49
CA GLU A 72 16.30 -3.49 18.53
C GLU A 72 17.20 -4.13 17.46
N GLY A 73 18.15 -3.36 16.89
CA GLY A 73 19.17 -3.86 15.97
C GLY A 73 18.70 -4.10 14.54
N PHE A 74 17.57 -3.55 14.15
CA PHE A 74 17.11 -3.64 12.76
C PHE A 74 17.86 -2.64 11.88
N ALA A 75 18.26 -3.11 10.70
CA ALA A 75 18.62 -2.24 9.59
C ALA A 75 17.33 -1.80 8.86
N ASP A 76 17.39 -0.68 8.17
CA ASP A 76 16.24 -0.14 7.44
C ASP A 76 16.59 0.36 6.04
N ILE A 77 15.62 0.32 5.16
CA ILE A 77 15.68 0.95 3.84
C ILE A 77 14.36 1.66 3.54
N GLN A 78 14.42 2.84 2.92
CA GLN A 78 13.22 3.52 2.46
C GLN A 78 12.62 2.78 1.27
N VAL A 79 11.31 2.46 1.33
CA VAL A 79 10.60 1.73 0.26
C VAL A 79 9.69 2.61 -0.58
N GLY A 80 9.58 3.89 -0.25
CA GLY A 80 8.78 4.88 -0.95
C GLY A 80 8.30 5.99 -0.03
N LYS A 81 7.38 6.81 -0.53
CA LYS A 81 6.76 7.88 0.25
C LYS A 81 5.24 7.78 0.18
N GLU A 82 4.57 8.13 1.25
CA GLU A 82 3.13 8.14 1.39
C GLU A 82 2.59 9.56 1.20
N ALA A 83 1.55 9.71 0.38
CA ALA A 83 0.94 11.00 0.09
C ALA A 83 -0.10 11.36 1.15
N ILE A 84 0.11 12.47 1.86
CA ILE A 84 -0.72 12.93 2.97
C ILE A 84 -1.39 14.25 2.64
N PHE A 85 -2.69 14.33 2.89
CA PHE A 85 -3.47 15.56 2.87
C PHE A 85 -3.77 16.04 4.28
N ASP A 86 -3.45 17.28 4.60
CA ASP A 86 -4.02 18.02 5.71
C ASP A 86 -5.42 18.50 5.28
N LEU A 87 -6.47 17.97 5.88
CA LEU A 87 -7.85 18.26 5.47
C LEU A 87 -8.25 19.73 5.72
N ARG A 88 -7.65 20.39 6.69
CA ARG A 88 -7.88 21.83 6.95
C ARG A 88 -7.39 22.70 5.79
N ARG A 89 -6.40 22.21 5.05
CA ARG A 89 -5.76 22.90 3.91
C ARG A 89 -6.23 22.39 2.55
N PHE A 90 -6.90 21.24 2.52
CA PHE A 90 -7.32 20.63 1.25
C PHE A 90 -8.36 21.49 0.55
N THR A 91 -8.09 21.87 -0.69
CA THR A 91 -8.97 22.65 -1.56
C THR A 91 -8.77 22.27 -3.02
N LEU A 92 -9.82 22.35 -3.81
CA LEU A 92 -9.73 22.28 -5.26
C LEU A 92 -9.50 23.64 -5.93
N ALA A 93 -9.39 24.73 -5.15
CA ALA A 93 -9.11 26.07 -5.67
C ALA A 93 -7.63 26.20 -6.12
N GLY A 94 -7.36 27.22 -6.93
CA GLY A 94 -6.02 27.53 -7.43
C GLY A 94 -5.64 26.81 -8.73
N GLY A 95 -4.56 27.28 -9.35
CA GLY A 95 -4.08 26.77 -10.65
C GLY A 95 -3.55 25.35 -10.59
N GLN A 96 -2.87 24.99 -9.49
CA GLN A 96 -2.32 23.64 -9.33
C GLN A 96 -3.38 22.54 -9.36
N MET A 97 -4.60 22.85 -8.89
CA MET A 97 -5.72 21.90 -8.84
C MET A 97 -6.63 21.96 -10.07
N GLU A 98 -6.27 22.73 -11.09
CA GLU A 98 -7.12 22.94 -12.28
C GLU A 98 -7.54 21.63 -12.95
N LEU A 99 -6.60 20.70 -13.19
CA LEU A 99 -6.88 19.43 -13.84
C LEU A 99 -7.81 18.55 -12.99
N VAL A 100 -7.59 18.50 -11.67
CA VAL A 100 -8.42 17.73 -10.75
C VAL A 100 -9.82 18.32 -10.67
N ARG A 101 -9.92 19.65 -10.54
CA ARG A 101 -11.18 20.41 -10.53
C ARG A 101 -11.96 20.23 -11.82
N ALA A 102 -11.30 20.34 -12.99
CA ALA A 102 -11.94 20.13 -14.27
C ALA A 102 -12.50 18.71 -14.42
N ALA A 103 -11.71 17.69 -14.00
CA ALA A 103 -12.15 16.30 -14.02
C ALA A 103 -13.34 16.06 -13.07
N THR A 104 -13.30 16.58 -11.85
CA THR A 104 -14.39 16.53 -10.86
C THR A 104 -15.66 17.18 -11.40
N ASN A 105 -15.55 18.37 -11.98
CA ASN A 105 -16.69 19.08 -12.55
C ASN A 105 -17.28 18.36 -13.78
N LYS A 106 -16.43 17.70 -14.58
CA LYS A 106 -16.88 16.87 -15.69
C LYS A 106 -17.72 15.71 -15.17
N ALA A 107 -17.23 14.95 -14.20
CA ALA A 107 -17.97 13.82 -13.63
C ALA A 107 -19.35 14.26 -13.08
N ARG A 108 -19.40 15.38 -12.33
CA ARG A 108 -20.68 15.93 -11.83
C ARG A 108 -21.64 16.30 -12.96
N ARG A 109 -21.17 16.95 -14.04
CA ARG A 109 -22.02 17.31 -15.19
C ARG A 109 -22.53 16.09 -15.93
N GLU A 110 -21.80 14.99 -15.90
CA GLU A 110 -22.23 13.71 -16.47
C GLU A 110 -23.10 12.89 -15.49
N GLY A 111 -23.58 13.51 -14.40
CA GLY A 111 -24.52 12.91 -13.46
C GLY A 111 -23.88 11.92 -12.48
N VAL A 112 -22.57 12.02 -12.23
CA VAL A 112 -21.94 11.17 -11.19
C VAL A 112 -22.13 11.82 -9.84
N VAL A 113 -22.74 11.06 -8.91
CA VAL A 113 -22.95 11.43 -7.52
C VAL A 113 -22.19 10.47 -6.60
N VAL A 114 -21.62 10.99 -5.53
CA VAL A 114 -20.91 10.21 -4.51
C VAL A 114 -21.75 10.13 -3.25
N THR A 115 -21.92 8.91 -2.74
CA THR A 115 -22.62 8.64 -1.48
C THR A 115 -21.80 7.72 -0.61
N GLU A 116 -21.95 7.83 0.71
CA GLU A 116 -21.45 6.82 1.63
C GLU A 116 -22.36 5.61 1.64
N HIS A 117 -21.79 4.42 1.61
CA HIS A 117 -22.50 3.15 1.65
C HIS A 117 -22.23 2.44 2.96
N HIS A 118 -23.28 1.91 3.57
CA HIS A 118 -23.25 1.13 4.80
C HIS A 118 -23.49 -0.36 4.46
N PRO A 119 -22.45 -1.20 4.30
CA PRO A 119 -22.60 -2.55 3.77
C PRO A 119 -23.38 -3.51 4.67
N PHE A 120 -23.63 -3.11 5.91
CA PHE A 120 -24.36 -3.90 6.92
C PHE A 120 -25.81 -3.42 7.12
N ALA A 121 -26.28 -2.44 6.36
CA ALA A 121 -27.67 -2.04 6.37
C ALA A 121 -28.57 -3.14 5.74
N ASN A 122 -29.84 -3.19 6.15
CA ASN A 122 -30.76 -4.26 5.75
C ASN A 122 -30.98 -4.37 4.23
N ASP A 123 -30.80 -3.27 3.50
CA ASP A 123 -30.98 -3.16 2.04
C ASP A 123 -29.65 -3.17 1.26
N ALA A 124 -28.53 -3.38 1.94
CA ALA A 124 -27.18 -3.25 1.37
C ALA A 124 -26.81 -4.37 0.38
N GLN A 125 -27.48 -5.52 0.42
CA GLN A 125 -27.05 -6.74 -0.28
C GLN A 125 -26.86 -6.54 -1.80
N LYS A 126 -27.80 -5.83 -2.43
CA LYS A 126 -27.72 -5.55 -3.89
C LYS A 126 -26.48 -4.74 -4.21
N LEU A 127 -26.21 -3.69 -3.43
CA LEU A 127 -25.06 -2.82 -3.64
C LEU A 127 -23.73 -3.53 -3.31
N ASN A 128 -23.69 -4.35 -2.26
CA ASN A 128 -22.54 -5.18 -1.94
C ASN A 128 -22.16 -6.10 -3.11
N THR A 129 -23.16 -6.75 -3.72
CA THR A 129 -22.94 -7.60 -4.90
C THR A 129 -22.38 -6.80 -6.09
N GLU A 130 -22.88 -5.60 -6.31
CA GLU A 130 -22.40 -4.72 -7.39
C GLU A 130 -20.98 -4.22 -7.13
N LEU A 131 -20.62 -3.88 -5.88
CA LEU A 131 -19.25 -3.53 -5.48
C LEU A 131 -18.27 -4.67 -5.74
N LEU A 132 -18.68 -5.91 -5.42
CA LEU A 132 -17.88 -7.11 -5.73
C LEU A 132 -17.66 -7.27 -7.24
N ALA A 133 -18.69 -7.05 -8.04
CA ALA A 133 -18.60 -7.12 -9.51
C ALA A 133 -17.62 -6.08 -10.08
N VAL A 134 -17.70 -4.81 -9.63
CA VAL A 134 -16.76 -3.75 -10.01
C VAL A 134 -15.33 -4.10 -9.59
N SER A 135 -15.19 -4.67 -8.40
CA SER A 135 -13.89 -5.12 -7.89
C SER A 135 -13.27 -6.22 -8.75
N GLN A 136 -14.06 -7.23 -9.13
CA GLN A 136 -13.62 -8.33 -9.98
C GLN A 136 -13.27 -7.86 -11.39
N GLU A 137 -14.07 -6.97 -11.98
CA GLU A 137 -13.80 -6.35 -13.28
C GLU A 137 -12.45 -5.63 -13.27
N TRP A 138 -12.20 -4.80 -12.25
CA TRP A 138 -10.95 -4.07 -12.10
C TRP A 138 -9.74 -4.99 -11.94
N LEU A 139 -9.86 -6.04 -11.12
CA LEU A 139 -8.79 -7.03 -10.90
C LEU A 139 -8.45 -7.77 -12.19
N LYS A 140 -9.47 -8.15 -12.96
CA LYS A 140 -9.29 -8.83 -14.26
C LYS A 140 -8.60 -7.92 -15.27
N ASP A 141 -9.00 -6.64 -15.38
CA ASP A 141 -8.39 -5.65 -16.26
C ASP A 141 -6.90 -5.44 -15.94
N LYS A 142 -6.56 -5.37 -14.66
CA LYS A 142 -5.18 -5.20 -14.20
C LYS A 142 -4.36 -6.49 -14.19
N GLY A 143 -4.99 -7.63 -14.44
CA GLY A 143 -4.34 -8.93 -14.37
C GLY A 143 -3.83 -9.28 -12.95
N HIS A 144 -4.48 -8.76 -11.93
CA HIS A 144 -4.11 -8.96 -10.53
C HIS A 144 -5.10 -9.86 -9.79
N HIS A 145 -4.60 -10.51 -8.72
CA HIS A 145 -5.41 -11.07 -7.65
C HIS A 145 -5.44 -10.09 -6.48
N GLU A 146 -6.40 -10.25 -5.56
CA GLU A 146 -6.42 -9.43 -4.34
C GLU A 146 -5.11 -9.57 -3.55
N LEU A 147 -4.53 -8.43 -3.20
CA LEU A 147 -3.27 -8.34 -2.48
C LEU A 147 -3.55 -8.33 -0.97
N GLY A 148 -3.85 -9.49 -0.41
CA GLY A 148 -4.41 -9.59 0.94
C GLY A 148 -3.53 -9.12 2.10
N PHE A 149 -2.21 -9.03 1.98
CA PHE A 149 -1.35 -8.61 3.09
C PHE A 149 -1.14 -7.10 3.16
N LEU A 150 -0.95 -6.45 2.02
CA LEU A 150 -0.61 -5.02 1.93
C LEU A 150 -1.80 -4.13 1.61
N LEU A 151 -2.86 -4.69 1.03
CA LEU A 151 -4.13 -4.02 0.79
C LEU A 151 -5.21 -4.74 1.59
N GLY A 152 -6.16 -3.99 2.11
CA GLY A 152 -7.32 -4.55 2.77
C GLY A 152 -8.19 -5.39 1.83
N SER A 153 -9.01 -6.26 2.39
CA SER A 153 -10.15 -6.86 1.70
C SER A 153 -11.31 -5.88 1.64
N LEU A 154 -12.28 -6.11 0.74
CA LEU A 154 -13.50 -5.31 0.74
C LEU A 154 -14.21 -5.35 2.10
N GLY A 155 -14.14 -6.48 2.82
CA GLY A 155 -14.65 -6.60 4.20
C GLY A 155 -16.17 -6.46 4.32
N LEU A 156 -16.92 -6.71 3.23
CA LEU A 156 -18.37 -6.59 3.18
C LEU A 156 -19.12 -7.63 4.05
N GLU A 157 -18.41 -8.64 4.55
CA GLU A 157 -18.99 -9.72 5.34
C GLU A 157 -18.79 -9.54 6.86
N ARG A 158 -18.04 -8.50 7.27
CA ARG A 158 -17.67 -8.29 8.68
C ARG A 158 -17.90 -6.85 9.08
N SER A 159 -18.48 -6.64 10.26
CA SER A 159 -18.51 -5.32 10.88
C SER A 159 -17.07 -4.81 11.01
N SER A 160 -16.78 -3.69 10.41
CA SER A 160 -15.46 -3.05 10.47
C SER A 160 -15.65 -1.54 10.60
N ALA A 161 -14.64 -0.85 11.08
CA ALA A 161 -14.62 0.61 11.09
C ALA A 161 -14.37 1.23 9.69
N LYS A 162 -14.41 0.42 8.65
CA LYS A 162 -14.25 0.87 7.25
C LYS A 162 -15.43 1.72 6.81
N ARG A 163 -15.13 2.71 5.98
CA ARG A 163 -16.13 3.53 5.32
C ARG A 163 -16.06 3.29 3.81
N TYR A 164 -17.21 3.24 3.17
CA TYR A 164 -17.35 2.92 1.76
C TYR A 164 -17.97 4.10 1.03
N TYR A 165 -17.23 4.73 0.14
CA TYR A 165 -17.73 5.81 -0.70
C TYR A 165 -17.93 5.30 -2.13
N VAL A 166 -19.12 5.49 -2.67
CA VAL A 166 -19.54 4.93 -3.95
C VAL A 166 -19.94 6.05 -4.88
N ALA A 167 -19.36 6.07 -6.07
CA ALA A 167 -19.75 6.95 -7.16
C ALA A 167 -20.75 6.24 -8.06
N ARG A 168 -21.92 6.84 -8.26
CA ARG A 168 -23.01 6.32 -9.11
C ARG A 168 -23.35 7.31 -10.21
N SER A 169 -23.67 6.80 -11.40
CA SER A 169 -24.19 7.60 -12.51
C SER A 169 -25.72 7.63 -12.46
N GLU A 170 -26.29 8.79 -12.16
CA GLU A 170 -27.75 9.00 -12.21
C GLU A 170 -28.26 8.83 -13.64
N ASN A 171 -27.52 9.26 -14.64
CA ASN A 171 -27.84 9.13 -16.04
C ASN A 171 -27.82 7.69 -16.57
N ASN A 172 -27.24 6.75 -15.79
CA ASN A 172 -27.15 5.33 -16.13
C ASN A 172 -27.79 4.45 -15.04
N LEU A 173 -29.05 4.71 -14.70
CA LEU A 173 -29.87 3.92 -13.77
C LEU A 173 -29.18 3.65 -12.40
N GLY A 174 -28.38 4.57 -11.93
CA GLY A 174 -27.66 4.43 -10.66
C GLY A 174 -26.49 3.45 -10.69
N ARG A 175 -25.99 3.10 -11.89
CA ARG A 175 -24.83 2.22 -12.06
C ARG A 175 -23.63 2.72 -11.25
N ILE A 176 -22.94 1.81 -10.57
CA ILE A 176 -21.68 2.13 -9.91
C ILE A 176 -20.57 2.35 -10.96
N GLU A 177 -19.98 3.55 -10.94
CA GLU A 177 -18.83 3.92 -11.77
C GLU A 177 -17.51 3.58 -11.08
N GLY A 178 -17.44 3.72 -9.75
CA GLY A 178 -16.29 3.40 -8.94
C GLY A 178 -16.56 3.54 -7.46
N PHE A 179 -15.59 3.13 -6.64
CA PHE A 179 -15.70 3.25 -5.20
C PHE A 179 -14.34 3.35 -4.53
N VAL A 180 -14.35 3.83 -3.29
CA VAL A 180 -13.19 3.90 -2.39
C VAL A 180 -13.58 3.31 -1.04
N VAL A 181 -12.74 2.42 -0.51
CA VAL A 181 -12.82 1.95 0.87
C VAL A 181 -11.78 2.69 1.68
N CYS A 182 -12.23 3.32 2.77
CA CYS A 182 -11.38 4.09 3.68
C CYS A 182 -11.23 3.34 4.99
N GLU A 183 -9.98 3.22 5.47
CA GLU A 183 -9.68 2.67 6.79
C GLU A 183 -9.24 3.75 7.77
N PRO A 184 -9.69 3.70 9.03
CA PRO A 184 -9.31 4.70 10.02
C PRO A 184 -7.85 4.59 10.41
N ILE A 185 -7.21 5.75 10.62
CA ILE A 185 -5.88 5.90 11.23
C ILE A 185 -6.09 6.54 12.60
N TYR A 186 -6.41 5.75 13.61
CA TYR A 186 -6.81 6.24 14.93
C TYR A 186 -5.76 7.15 15.57
N GLY A 187 -4.48 6.78 15.48
CA GLY A 187 -3.39 7.56 16.09
C GLY A 187 -3.14 8.92 15.42
N ARG A 188 -3.83 9.25 14.30
CA ARG A 188 -3.64 10.49 13.55
C ARG A 188 -4.93 11.21 13.22
N ASN A 189 -6.04 10.82 13.82
CA ASN A 189 -7.37 11.37 13.57
C ASN A 189 -7.67 11.50 12.07
N GLY A 190 -7.59 10.40 11.32
CA GLY A 190 -7.75 10.46 9.87
C GLY A 190 -8.07 9.12 9.23
N TYR A 191 -8.05 9.11 7.90
CA TYR A 191 -8.36 7.93 7.11
C TYR A 191 -7.31 7.66 6.04
N TYR A 192 -7.16 6.38 5.73
CA TYR A 192 -6.37 5.85 4.63
C TYR A 192 -7.29 5.41 3.49
N LEU A 193 -7.06 5.90 2.27
CA LEU A 193 -7.77 5.45 1.07
C LEU A 193 -7.15 4.12 0.62
N ASP A 194 -7.68 3.01 1.13
CA ASP A 194 -7.09 1.69 0.97
C ASP A 194 -7.42 1.10 -0.41
N ILE A 195 -8.70 0.78 -0.65
CA ILE A 195 -9.15 0.19 -1.91
C ILE A 195 -9.78 1.26 -2.78
N THR A 196 -9.17 1.51 -3.94
CA THR A 196 -9.69 2.44 -4.93
C THR A 196 -9.93 1.68 -6.23
N ARG A 197 -11.20 1.54 -6.65
CA ARG A 197 -11.58 0.77 -7.83
C ARG A 197 -12.62 1.50 -8.67
N ARG A 198 -12.52 1.33 -9.96
CA ARG A 198 -13.49 1.86 -10.92
C ARG A 198 -13.74 0.87 -12.05
N ARG A 199 -14.84 0.99 -12.75
CA ARG A 199 -15.05 0.29 -14.00
C ARG A 199 -14.05 0.74 -15.06
N THR A 200 -13.82 -0.09 -16.05
CA THR A 200 -12.92 0.21 -17.19
C THR A 200 -13.46 1.36 -18.02
N ASP A 201 -14.78 1.41 -18.20
CA ASP A 201 -15.53 2.42 -18.93
C ASP A 201 -16.17 3.50 -18.04
N ALA A 202 -15.69 3.64 -16.80
CA ALA A 202 -16.21 4.64 -15.87
C ALA A 202 -16.10 6.07 -16.43
N VAL A 203 -17.07 6.89 -16.10
CA VAL A 203 -17.09 8.32 -16.43
C VAL A 203 -15.79 8.97 -16.01
N ARG A 204 -15.17 9.71 -16.95
CA ARG A 204 -13.90 10.39 -16.69
C ARG A 204 -14.05 11.42 -15.56
N GLY A 205 -13.18 11.33 -14.55
CA GLY A 205 -13.22 12.21 -13.39
C GLY A 205 -13.89 11.59 -12.17
N THR A 206 -14.44 10.37 -12.27
CA THR A 206 -15.07 9.64 -11.16
C THR A 206 -14.16 9.50 -9.94
N MET A 207 -12.89 9.12 -10.14
CA MET A 207 -11.98 8.94 -9.02
C MET A 207 -11.53 10.26 -8.40
N GLU A 208 -11.42 11.32 -9.22
CA GLU A 208 -11.17 12.68 -8.75
C GLU A 208 -12.33 13.20 -7.91
N LEU A 209 -13.56 12.96 -8.36
CA LEU A 209 -14.77 13.30 -7.63
C LEU A 209 -14.85 12.54 -6.30
N LEU A 210 -14.66 11.22 -6.31
CA LEU A 210 -14.62 10.40 -5.10
C LEU A 210 -13.60 10.95 -4.08
N THR A 211 -12.35 11.19 -4.51
CA THR A 211 -11.31 11.71 -3.62
C THR A 211 -11.69 13.07 -3.03
N ALA A 212 -12.23 13.97 -3.83
CA ALA A 212 -12.64 15.29 -3.38
C ALA A 212 -13.80 15.25 -2.37
N GLU A 213 -14.83 14.43 -2.66
CA GLU A 213 -15.99 14.29 -1.77
C GLU A 213 -15.61 13.61 -0.46
N ILE A 214 -14.74 12.59 -0.47
CA ILE A 214 -14.21 11.95 0.74
C ILE A 214 -13.47 12.97 1.59
N CYS A 215 -12.55 13.74 1.00
CA CYS A 215 -11.80 14.76 1.75
C CYS A 215 -12.74 15.83 2.34
N ASN A 216 -13.76 16.25 1.62
CA ASN A 216 -14.74 17.23 2.11
C ASN A 216 -15.61 16.64 3.23
N CYS A 217 -16.09 15.42 3.08
CA CYS A 217 -16.90 14.72 4.07
C CYS A 217 -16.12 14.57 5.39
N LEU A 218 -14.93 14.00 5.32
CA LEU A 218 -14.07 13.78 6.49
C LEU A 218 -13.66 15.08 7.18
N ARG A 219 -13.36 16.13 6.39
CA ARG A 219 -13.09 17.46 6.96
C ARG A 219 -14.27 18.02 7.72
N ASN A 220 -15.48 17.91 7.17
CA ASN A 220 -16.70 18.42 7.82
C ASN A 220 -17.04 17.65 9.10
N GLU A 221 -16.59 16.42 9.22
CA GLU A 221 -16.70 15.59 10.42
C GLU A 221 -15.58 15.84 11.45
N GLY A 222 -14.61 16.71 11.16
CA GLY A 222 -13.55 17.08 12.08
C GLY A 222 -12.31 16.18 12.05
N TYR A 223 -12.13 15.39 11.00
CA TYR A 223 -10.87 14.66 10.79
C TYR A 223 -9.76 15.58 10.28
N ASP A 224 -8.52 15.27 10.67
CA ASP A 224 -7.36 16.11 10.37
C ASP A 224 -6.68 15.75 9.07
N MET A 225 -6.67 14.46 8.68
CA MET A 225 -5.87 14.02 7.54
C MET A 225 -6.47 12.88 6.73
N VAL A 226 -6.05 12.81 5.47
CA VAL A 226 -6.26 11.66 4.59
C VAL A 226 -4.93 11.22 4.00
N SER A 227 -4.68 9.91 4.03
CA SER A 227 -3.58 9.29 3.30
C SER A 227 -4.08 8.64 2.02
N MET A 228 -3.39 8.88 0.90
CA MET A 228 -3.60 8.14 -0.35
C MET A 228 -2.71 6.88 -0.45
N GLY A 229 -1.98 6.57 0.60
CA GLY A 229 -1.11 5.42 0.69
C GLY A 229 0.24 5.56 0.02
N LEU A 230 1.01 4.49 0.13
CA LEU A 230 2.38 4.41 -0.34
C LEU A 230 2.48 4.52 -1.86
N ALA A 231 3.29 5.46 -2.35
CA ALA A 231 3.84 5.47 -3.70
C ALA A 231 5.19 4.72 -3.66
N PRO A 232 5.22 3.43 -3.98
CA PRO A 232 6.43 2.63 -3.82
C PRO A 232 7.51 3.13 -4.77
N LEU A 233 8.76 3.13 -4.28
CA LEU A 233 9.95 3.51 -5.05
C LEU A 233 9.89 4.93 -5.65
N ALA A 234 8.93 5.75 -5.22
CA ALA A 234 8.86 7.15 -5.61
C ALA A 234 9.86 7.98 -4.83
N MET A 235 10.50 8.93 -5.50
CA MET A 235 11.41 9.90 -4.88
C MET A 235 12.57 9.26 -4.09
N LEU A 236 13.15 8.17 -4.63
CA LEU A 236 14.36 7.53 -4.07
C LEU A 236 15.65 8.30 -4.39
N ASP A 237 15.56 9.50 -4.93
CA ASP A 237 16.71 10.34 -5.28
C ASP A 237 17.23 11.16 -4.08
N ASP A 238 16.82 10.78 -2.87
CA ASP A 238 17.25 11.41 -1.62
C ASP A 238 18.74 11.08 -1.37
N PRO A 239 19.62 12.07 -1.23
CA PRO A 239 21.04 11.85 -0.97
C PRO A 239 21.32 11.10 0.34
N ASP A 240 20.41 11.13 1.33
CA ASP A 240 20.52 10.38 2.59
C ASP A 240 20.38 8.86 2.42
N LEU A 241 19.91 8.38 1.25
CA LEU A 241 19.88 6.96 0.89
C LEU A 241 21.23 6.40 0.40
N MET A 242 22.27 7.22 0.41
CA MET A 242 23.57 6.87 -0.21
C MET A 242 24.36 5.79 0.53
N ASP A 243 24.07 5.49 1.79
CA ASP A 243 24.79 4.45 2.56
C ASP A 243 24.54 3.01 2.05
N HIS A 244 23.49 2.80 1.23
CA HIS A 244 23.18 1.49 0.65
C HIS A 244 23.11 1.54 -0.88
N ARG A 245 24.13 2.06 -1.54
CA ARG A 245 24.20 2.23 -3.02
C ARG A 245 23.78 0.99 -3.81
N LEU A 246 24.14 -0.20 -3.34
CA LEU A 246 23.80 -1.47 -3.97
C LEU A 246 22.28 -1.76 -3.86
N VAL A 247 21.70 -1.51 -2.70
CA VAL A 247 20.27 -1.73 -2.45
C VAL A 247 19.43 -0.73 -3.24
N THR A 248 19.82 0.54 -3.24
CA THR A 248 19.18 1.60 -4.03
C THR A 248 19.26 1.28 -5.53
N TRP A 249 20.40 0.80 -6.00
CA TRP A 249 20.57 0.37 -7.39
C TRP A 249 19.68 -0.85 -7.70
N LEU A 250 19.63 -1.86 -6.82
CA LEU A 250 18.78 -3.04 -6.99
C LEU A 250 17.29 -2.65 -6.98
N MET A 251 16.88 -1.75 -6.10
CA MET A 251 15.51 -1.23 -6.05
C MET A 251 15.17 -0.42 -7.33
N ARG A 252 16.11 0.39 -7.84
CA ARG A 252 15.96 1.07 -9.14
C ARG A 252 15.88 0.08 -10.29
N PHE A 253 16.69 -0.97 -10.27
CA PHE A 253 16.65 -2.05 -11.28
C PHE A 253 15.30 -2.79 -11.24
N VAL A 254 14.83 -3.16 -10.06
CA VAL A 254 13.49 -3.76 -9.86
C VAL A 254 12.40 -2.80 -10.36
N TYR A 255 12.49 -1.52 -10.03
CA TYR A 255 11.58 -0.48 -10.50
C TYR A 255 11.56 -0.35 -12.03
N GLN A 256 12.73 -0.36 -12.67
CA GLN A 256 12.83 -0.19 -14.12
C GLN A 256 12.42 -1.45 -14.89
N ARG A 257 12.75 -2.65 -14.37
CA ARG A 257 12.57 -3.91 -15.09
C ARG A 257 11.21 -4.57 -14.82
N PHE A 258 10.64 -4.39 -13.62
CA PHE A 258 9.34 -4.94 -13.24
C PHE A 258 8.17 -3.95 -13.37
N ASN A 259 8.43 -2.78 -13.95
CA ASN A 259 7.40 -1.77 -14.24
C ASN A 259 6.36 -2.24 -15.29
N THR A 260 6.64 -3.33 -16.01
CA THR A 260 5.72 -3.91 -17.00
C THR A 260 4.49 -4.57 -16.37
N SER A 261 4.58 -4.99 -15.09
CA SER A 261 3.47 -5.65 -14.38
C SER A 261 2.73 -4.72 -13.40
N TYR A 262 3.34 -3.59 -13.00
CA TYR A 262 2.74 -2.61 -12.10
C TYR A 262 3.34 -1.23 -12.36
N ASP A 263 2.55 -0.33 -12.91
CA ASP A 263 3.02 1.02 -13.29
C ASP A 263 3.15 1.94 -12.06
N PHE A 264 4.30 1.84 -11.36
CA PHE A 264 4.64 2.66 -10.19
C PHE A 264 4.66 4.15 -10.50
N LYS A 265 5.06 4.51 -11.73
CA LYS A 265 5.10 5.90 -12.17
C LYS A 265 3.69 6.47 -12.29
N CYS A 266 2.76 5.67 -12.82
CA CYS A 266 1.36 6.04 -12.90
C CYS A 266 0.76 6.25 -11.51
N LEU A 267 1.09 5.36 -10.56
CA LEU A 267 0.62 5.46 -9.19
C LEU A 267 1.13 6.72 -8.47
N TYR A 268 2.41 7.05 -8.66
CA TYR A 268 2.97 8.30 -8.15
C TYR A 268 2.31 9.52 -8.80
N ARG A 269 2.21 9.55 -10.14
CA ARG A 269 1.58 10.66 -10.88
C ARG A 269 0.13 10.85 -10.49
N TYR A 270 -0.59 9.75 -10.29
CA TYR A 270 -1.99 9.80 -9.83
C TYR A 270 -2.11 10.50 -8.48
N ARG A 271 -1.22 10.24 -7.52
CA ARG A 271 -1.21 10.91 -6.22
C ARG A 271 -0.68 12.33 -6.30
N ALA A 272 0.39 12.54 -7.03
CA ALA A 272 1.05 13.83 -7.17
C ALA A 272 0.15 14.91 -7.80
N LYS A 273 -0.80 14.53 -8.68
CA LYS A 273 -1.73 15.47 -9.31
C LYS A 273 -2.65 16.20 -8.32
N TYR A 274 -2.84 15.63 -7.12
CA TYR A 274 -3.63 16.26 -6.05
C TYR A 274 -2.78 17.19 -5.15
N HIS A 275 -1.50 17.36 -5.44
CA HIS A 275 -0.57 18.18 -4.66
C HIS A 275 -0.66 17.90 -3.15
N PRO A 276 -0.31 16.67 -2.69
CA PRO A 276 -0.37 16.34 -1.27
C PRO A 276 0.49 17.30 -0.45
N HIS A 277 0.04 17.62 0.76
CA HIS A 277 0.70 18.56 1.66
C HIS A 277 2.01 18.02 2.24
N ALA A 278 2.12 16.69 2.31
CA ALA A 278 3.35 16.01 2.72
C ALA A 278 3.54 14.70 1.94
N TRP A 279 4.81 14.33 1.74
CA TRP A 279 5.26 13.04 1.29
C TRP A 279 6.08 12.41 2.41
N GLU A 280 5.43 11.55 3.23
CA GLU A 280 6.08 10.89 4.37
C GLU A 280 6.83 9.65 3.93
N PRO A 281 8.12 9.47 4.28
CA PRO A 281 8.84 8.25 3.96
C PRO A 281 8.25 7.04 4.68
N ARG A 282 8.36 5.87 4.06
CA ARG A 282 8.03 4.57 4.64
C ARG A 282 9.20 3.63 4.46
N TYR A 283 9.46 2.83 5.49
CA TYR A 283 10.66 2.02 5.59
C TYR A 283 10.31 0.52 5.61
N PHE A 284 11.25 -0.27 5.13
CA PHE A 284 11.34 -1.69 5.42
C PHE A 284 12.48 -1.89 6.41
N CYS A 285 12.14 -2.38 7.61
CA CYS A 285 13.10 -2.71 8.65
C CYS A 285 13.32 -4.22 8.69
N PHE A 286 14.54 -4.68 8.98
CA PHE A 286 14.87 -6.10 9.00
C PHE A 286 16.00 -6.41 10.00
N ASN A 287 15.90 -7.55 10.71
CA ASN A 287 16.82 -7.93 11.78
C ASN A 287 18.05 -8.73 11.31
N GLN A 288 18.34 -8.77 10.02
CA GLN A 288 19.53 -9.43 9.47
C GLN A 288 20.62 -8.40 9.14
N ARG A 289 21.89 -8.82 9.23
CA ARG A 289 23.03 -7.94 8.92
C ARG A 289 23.05 -7.40 7.49
N ARG A 290 22.44 -8.12 6.55
CA ARG A 290 22.37 -7.72 5.12
C ARG A 290 21.00 -8.09 4.54
N LEU A 291 20.54 -7.30 3.61
CA LEU A 291 19.34 -7.60 2.83
C LEU A 291 19.61 -8.85 1.97
N SER A 292 18.89 -9.94 2.26
CA SER A 292 19.04 -11.19 1.51
C SER A 292 18.08 -11.26 0.30
N VAL A 293 18.44 -12.04 -0.71
CA VAL A 293 17.55 -12.33 -1.86
C VAL A 293 16.23 -12.95 -1.40
N GLY A 294 16.28 -13.78 -0.34
CA GLY A 294 15.09 -14.36 0.29
C GLY A 294 14.15 -13.31 0.86
N MET A 295 14.68 -12.23 1.48
CA MET A 295 13.88 -11.12 2.00
C MET A 295 13.20 -10.34 0.88
N LEU A 296 13.93 -10.03 -0.19
CA LEU A 296 13.36 -9.38 -1.38
C LEU A 296 12.27 -10.23 -2.01
N TYR A 297 12.49 -11.55 -2.09
CA TYR A 297 11.51 -12.49 -2.58
C TYR A 297 10.26 -12.55 -1.68
N ALA A 298 10.44 -12.58 -0.36
CA ALA A 298 9.33 -12.53 0.60
C ALA A 298 8.50 -11.24 0.45
N LEU A 299 9.15 -10.09 0.29
CA LEU A 299 8.48 -8.80 0.03
C LEU A 299 7.68 -8.82 -1.29
N VAL A 300 8.25 -9.39 -2.35
CA VAL A 300 7.56 -9.52 -3.64
C VAL A 300 6.37 -10.47 -3.55
N GLN A 301 6.52 -11.60 -2.85
CA GLN A 301 5.43 -12.55 -2.64
C GLN A 301 4.29 -11.97 -1.83
N VAL A 302 4.59 -11.33 -0.72
CA VAL A 302 3.60 -10.69 0.15
C VAL A 302 2.86 -9.57 -0.60
N ARG A 303 3.54 -8.88 -1.50
CA ARG A 303 2.97 -7.82 -2.31
C ARG A 303 2.07 -8.33 -3.44
N ASN A 304 2.44 -9.43 -4.08
CA ASN A 304 1.80 -9.84 -5.34
C ASN A 304 0.79 -10.97 -5.18
N ALA A 305 0.70 -11.62 -4.01
CA ALA A 305 -0.04 -12.89 -3.80
C ALA A 305 0.19 -13.94 -4.92
N ILE A 306 1.26 -13.74 -5.71
CA ILE A 306 1.61 -14.60 -6.83
C ILE A 306 2.53 -15.68 -6.29
N THR A 307 2.05 -16.92 -6.26
CA THR A 307 2.93 -18.07 -6.05
C THR A 307 3.96 -18.16 -7.18
N LEU A 308 5.15 -18.70 -6.87
CA LEU A 308 6.19 -18.96 -7.87
C LEU A 308 5.62 -19.74 -9.09
N GLN A 309 4.66 -20.63 -8.86
CA GLN A 309 3.93 -21.34 -9.91
C GLN A 309 3.10 -20.42 -10.82
N GLY A 310 2.44 -19.41 -10.26
CA GLY A 310 1.70 -18.43 -11.06
C GLY A 310 2.61 -17.49 -11.87
N LEU A 311 3.80 -17.20 -11.35
CA LEU A 311 4.83 -16.45 -12.07
C LEU A 311 5.42 -17.28 -13.24
N LEU A 312 5.68 -18.57 -12.97
CA LEU A 312 6.19 -19.54 -13.98
C LEU A 312 5.15 -19.82 -15.08
N ALA A 313 3.87 -19.81 -14.76
CA ALA A 313 2.80 -20.04 -15.73
C ALA A 313 2.54 -18.82 -16.67
N ARG A 314 2.85 -17.60 -16.22
CA ARG A 314 2.62 -16.36 -17.00
C ARG A 314 3.79 -15.94 -17.90
N THR A 315 5.01 -16.21 -17.45
CA THR A 315 6.21 -16.03 -18.26
C THR A 315 6.62 -17.38 -18.79
N GLY A 316 6.48 -17.60 -20.10
CA GLY A 316 6.89 -18.86 -20.71
C GLY A 316 8.27 -19.26 -20.18
N ILE A 317 8.40 -20.50 -19.73
CA ILE A 317 9.55 -21.09 -19.02
C ILE A 317 10.93 -20.73 -19.65
N LYS A 318 10.96 -20.46 -20.97
CA LYS A 318 12.18 -20.10 -21.71
C LYS A 318 12.70 -18.68 -21.42
N GLU A 319 11.84 -17.69 -21.18
CA GLU A 319 12.31 -16.32 -20.89
C GLU A 319 12.74 -16.14 -19.44
N MET A 320 12.07 -16.82 -18.50
CA MET A 320 12.48 -16.78 -17.09
C MET A 320 13.81 -17.51 -16.83
N ALA A 321 14.05 -18.63 -17.48
CA ALA A 321 15.34 -19.31 -17.37
C ALA A 321 16.49 -18.44 -17.90
N LYS A 322 16.26 -17.63 -18.94
CA LYS A 322 17.22 -16.61 -19.41
C LYS A 322 17.41 -15.48 -18.39
N THR A 323 16.33 -14.96 -17.84
CA THR A 323 16.37 -13.86 -16.88
C THR A 323 16.98 -14.30 -15.54
N TRP A 324 16.69 -15.54 -15.08
CA TRP A 324 17.31 -16.12 -13.89
C TRP A 324 18.78 -16.49 -14.09
N LYS A 325 19.17 -17.04 -15.24
CA LYS A 325 20.60 -17.25 -15.56
C LYS A 325 21.37 -15.94 -15.60
N HIS A 326 20.82 -14.87 -16.16
CA HIS A 326 21.45 -13.57 -16.14
C HIS A 326 21.48 -12.92 -14.76
N ALA A 327 20.40 -13.02 -13.98
CA ALA A 327 20.37 -12.52 -12.62
C ALA A 327 21.27 -13.33 -11.67
N ALA A 328 21.26 -14.65 -11.75
CA ALA A 328 22.13 -15.52 -10.96
C ALA A 328 23.61 -15.38 -11.37
N SER A 329 23.93 -15.33 -12.66
CA SER A 329 25.27 -15.09 -13.18
C SER A 329 25.80 -13.71 -12.80
N PHE A 330 24.91 -12.70 -12.79
CA PHE A 330 25.22 -11.34 -12.38
C PHE A 330 25.45 -11.24 -10.86
N ILE A 331 24.64 -11.92 -10.04
CA ILE A 331 24.81 -12.00 -8.59
C ILE A 331 26.09 -12.76 -8.22
N VAL A 332 26.38 -13.87 -8.89
CA VAL A 332 27.62 -14.64 -8.73
C VAL A 332 28.85 -13.83 -9.20
N GLY A 333 28.73 -13.08 -10.31
CA GLY A 333 29.78 -12.17 -10.79
C GLY A 333 30.06 -11.02 -9.81
N LEU A 334 29.05 -10.46 -9.17
CA LEU A 334 29.22 -9.44 -8.13
C LEU A 334 29.82 -10.02 -6.83
N CYS A 335 29.44 -11.23 -6.45
CA CYS A 335 30.05 -11.90 -5.28
C CYS A 335 31.52 -12.27 -5.52
N SER A 336 31.91 -12.70 -6.75
CA SER A 336 33.29 -13.02 -7.08
C SER A 336 34.16 -11.76 -7.23
N ALA A 337 33.64 -10.68 -7.80
CA ALA A 337 34.34 -9.40 -7.87
C ALA A 337 34.57 -8.76 -6.49
N TRP A 338 33.72 -9.07 -5.51
CA TRP A 338 33.85 -8.57 -4.13
C TRP A 338 34.81 -9.42 -3.27
N LEU A 339 34.95 -10.72 -3.59
CA LEU A 339 35.91 -11.62 -2.94
C LEU A 339 37.36 -11.43 -3.46
N SER A 340 37.55 -10.83 -4.63
CA SER A 340 38.88 -10.54 -5.18
C SER A 340 39.42 -9.15 -4.85
N SER A 341 38.68 -8.35 -4.07
CA SER A 341 39.09 -7.02 -3.60
C SER A 341 39.37 -6.96 -2.09
N TRP A 342 39.64 -8.13 -1.48
CA TRP A 342 40.16 -8.27 -0.13
C TRP A 342 41.49 -9.01 -0.14
#